data_edfac4f3983f6437cc2443f02ea40f4a
#
_entry.id   edfac4f3983f6437cc2443f02ea40f4a
#
_cell.length_a   1.000
_cell.length_b   1.000
_cell.length_c   1.000
_cell.angle_alpha   90.00
_cell.angle_beta   90.00
_cell.angle_gamma   90.00
#
_symmetry.space_group_name_H-M   'P 1'
#
loop_
_entity.id
_entity.type
_entity.pdbx_description
1 polymer ?
#
loop_
_entity_poly.entity_id
_entity_poly.type
_entity_poly.pdbx_seq_one_letter_code
_entity_poly.pdbx_strand_id
1 'polypeptide(L)'
;MVYNALVVVVSLIFPLPAALAINAVGTALCLSISYWIGRSTRTESLEGLLNKHPKLRKYFAATQEYGFVSCFAIHMLGLNMEVLGVLFGMMRLNYWSYLASSWLAIMPGMVCFCNLGNNPDFRNPVFWALLIADGLLILGALWYTRHKLGQSSKRT
;
A
#
# COMPACT_ATOMS: atom_id res chain seq x y z
N MET A 1 2.02 11.46 -3.01
CA MET A 1 2.79 12.07 -4.12
C MET A 1 4.26 12.29 -3.78
N VAL A 2 4.59 12.77 -2.60
CA VAL A 2 6.00 13.02 -2.18
C VAL A 2 6.87 11.76 -2.23
N TYR A 3 6.33 10.61 -1.81
CA TYR A 3 7.03 9.33 -1.82
C TYR A 3 7.53 8.93 -3.23
N ASN A 4 6.67 8.97 -4.24
CA ASN A 4 7.04 8.57 -5.60
C ASN A 4 8.13 9.49 -6.19
N ALA A 5 8.06 10.78 -5.91
CA ALA A 5 9.09 11.74 -6.31
C ALA A 5 10.45 11.39 -5.65
N LEU A 6 10.43 11.03 -4.37
CA LEU A 6 11.64 10.66 -3.63
C LEU A 6 12.27 9.36 -4.18
N VAL A 7 11.44 8.37 -4.52
CA VAL A 7 11.89 7.12 -5.17
C VAL A 7 12.60 7.41 -6.49
N VAL A 8 12.05 8.29 -7.32
CA VAL A 8 12.65 8.68 -8.61
C VAL A 8 13.95 9.43 -8.38
N VAL A 9 14.00 10.39 -7.45
CA VAL A 9 15.22 11.17 -7.14
C VAL A 9 16.37 10.26 -6.68
N VAL A 10 16.09 9.31 -5.78
CA VAL A 10 17.09 8.32 -5.34
C VAL A 10 17.59 7.50 -6.52
N SER A 11 16.70 7.13 -7.45
CA SER A 11 17.04 6.33 -8.61
C SER A 11 17.82 7.09 -9.69
N LEU A 12 17.73 8.42 -9.71
CA LEU A 12 18.57 9.27 -10.55
C LEU A 12 20.03 9.37 -10.04
N ILE A 13 20.22 9.23 -8.73
CA ILE A 13 21.53 9.41 -8.09
C ILE A 13 22.29 8.08 -7.99
N PHE A 14 21.58 6.99 -7.73
CA PHE A 14 22.18 5.68 -7.45
C PHE A 14 21.88 4.67 -8.57
N PRO A 15 22.79 3.71 -8.83
CA PRO A 15 22.52 2.63 -9.78
C PRO A 15 21.33 1.78 -9.32
N LEU A 16 20.59 1.20 -10.27
CA LEU A 16 19.32 0.52 -10.03
C LEU A 16 19.28 -0.42 -8.81
N PRO A 17 20.27 -1.34 -8.60
CA PRO A 17 20.22 -2.23 -7.45
C PRO A 17 20.37 -1.49 -6.11
N ALA A 18 21.21 -0.46 -6.05
CA ALA A 18 21.38 0.35 -4.84
C ALA A 18 20.12 1.20 -4.58
N ALA A 19 19.56 1.82 -5.60
CA ALA A 19 18.32 2.58 -5.50
C ALA A 19 17.15 1.72 -5.00
N LEU A 20 17.01 0.50 -5.52
CA LEU A 20 16.01 -0.46 -5.05
C LEU A 20 16.20 -0.81 -3.58
N ALA A 21 17.43 -1.10 -3.15
CA ALA A 21 17.72 -1.43 -1.76
C ALA A 21 17.41 -0.26 -0.82
N ILE A 22 17.85 0.95 -1.15
CA ILE A 22 17.62 2.16 -0.35
C ILE A 22 16.11 2.45 -0.24
N ASN A 23 15.40 2.41 -1.36
CA ASN A 23 13.96 2.66 -1.38
C ASN A 23 13.17 1.56 -0.64
N ALA A 24 13.58 0.29 -0.76
CA ALA A 24 12.96 -0.82 -0.04
C ALA A 24 13.09 -0.68 1.48
N VAL A 25 14.30 -0.36 1.96
CA VAL A 25 14.55 -0.13 3.39
C VAL A 25 13.80 1.13 3.86
N GLY A 26 13.88 2.24 3.10
CA GLY A 26 13.16 3.46 3.43
C GLY A 26 11.65 3.26 3.52
N THR A 27 11.06 2.50 2.59
CA THR A 27 9.64 2.14 2.60
C THR A 27 9.29 1.29 3.83
N ALA A 28 10.09 0.28 4.15
CA ALA A 28 9.86 -0.57 5.32
C ALA A 28 9.91 0.23 6.63
N LEU A 29 10.86 1.17 6.74
CA LEU A 29 10.95 2.08 7.89
C LEU A 29 9.73 3.01 7.99
N CYS A 30 9.33 3.63 6.88
CA CYS A 30 8.16 4.52 6.83
C CYS A 30 6.88 3.78 7.23
N LEU A 31 6.64 2.58 6.69
CA LEU A 31 5.52 1.73 7.05
C LEU A 31 5.54 1.34 8.54
N SER A 32 6.72 1.00 9.07
CA SER A 32 6.89 0.63 10.47
C SER A 32 6.58 1.79 11.41
N ILE A 33 7.13 2.97 11.13
CA ILE A 33 6.90 4.18 11.92
C ILE A 33 5.41 4.54 11.93
N SER A 34 4.77 4.56 10.75
CA SER A 34 3.34 4.86 10.63
C SER A 34 2.47 3.87 11.41
N TYR A 35 2.80 2.58 11.35
CA TYR A 35 2.11 1.54 12.10
C TYR A 35 2.27 1.73 13.63
N TRP A 36 3.48 2.02 14.11
CA TRP A 36 3.74 2.20 15.54
C TRP A 36 3.09 3.47 16.08
N ILE A 37 3.05 4.55 15.30
CA ILE A 37 2.30 5.76 15.65
C ILE A 37 0.82 5.40 15.83
N GLY A 38 0.24 4.67 14.88
CA GLY A 38 -1.14 4.23 14.98
C GLY A 38 -1.40 3.34 16.19
N ARG A 39 -0.49 2.41 16.46
CA ARG A 39 -0.60 1.48 17.60
C ARG A 39 -0.51 2.18 18.97
N SER A 40 0.18 3.31 19.02
CA SER A 40 0.30 4.15 20.22
C SER A 40 -0.91 5.06 20.42
N THR A 41 -1.73 5.26 19.39
CA THR A 41 -2.91 6.13 19.45
C THR A 41 -4.10 5.40 20.08
N ARG A 42 -4.93 6.12 20.84
CA ARG A 42 -6.10 5.53 21.52
C ARG A 42 -7.18 5.10 20.52
N THR A 43 -7.83 3.99 20.82
CA THR A 43 -8.91 3.39 20.01
C THR A 43 -10.13 4.30 19.84
N GLU A 44 -10.37 5.21 20.79
CA GLU A 44 -11.45 6.21 20.72
C GLU A 44 -11.33 7.14 19.51
N SER A 45 -10.10 7.48 19.11
CA SER A 45 -9.83 8.28 17.90
C SER A 45 -10.20 7.54 16.61
N LEU A 46 -10.06 6.22 16.61
CA LEU A 46 -10.43 5.37 15.48
C LEU A 46 -11.96 5.33 15.30
N GLU A 47 -12.71 5.15 16.38
CA GLU A 47 -14.17 5.13 16.34
C GLU A 47 -14.73 6.46 15.83
N GLY A 48 -14.16 7.58 16.27
CA GLY A 48 -14.53 8.92 15.79
C GLY A 48 -14.30 9.09 14.28
N LEU A 49 -13.21 8.55 13.76
CA LEU A 49 -12.88 8.56 12.32
C LEU A 49 -13.80 7.64 11.50
N LEU A 50 -14.07 6.45 11.99
CA LEU A 50 -14.95 5.47 11.34
C LEU A 50 -16.42 5.94 11.31
N ASN A 51 -16.87 6.66 12.33
CA ASN A 51 -18.21 7.23 12.36
C ASN A 51 -18.39 8.38 11.37
N LYS A 52 -17.32 9.15 11.10
CA LYS A 52 -17.34 10.21 10.08
C LYS A 52 -17.31 9.66 8.64
N HIS A 53 -16.78 8.45 8.44
CA HIS A 53 -16.59 7.86 7.11
C HIS A 53 -17.13 6.41 7.04
N PRO A 54 -18.44 6.20 6.84
CA PRO A 54 -19.07 4.88 6.86
C PRO A 54 -18.53 3.92 5.80
N LYS A 55 -17.98 4.44 4.70
CA LYS A 55 -17.30 3.62 3.68
C LYS A 55 -16.02 2.99 4.25
N LEU A 56 -15.22 3.74 5.02
CA LEU A 56 -14.03 3.22 5.67
C LEU A 56 -14.38 2.11 6.66
N ARG A 57 -15.45 2.27 7.45
CA ARG A 57 -15.91 1.26 8.40
C ARG A 57 -16.15 -0.11 7.74
N LYS A 58 -16.72 -0.12 6.55
CA LYS A 58 -16.96 -1.37 5.80
C LYS A 58 -15.66 -2.03 5.33
N TYR A 59 -14.69 -1.24 4.86
CA TYR A 59 -13.37 -1.75 4.48
C TYR A 59 -12.59 -2.27 5.69
N PHE A 60 -12.71 -1.60 6.83
CA PHE A 60 -12.03 -1.98 8.06
C PHE A 60 -12.61 -3.24 8.70
N ALA A 61 -13.93 -3.43 8.69
CA ALA A 61 -14.55 -4.67 9.13
C ALA A 61 -14.05 -5.87 8.32
N ALA A 62 -13.96 -5.72 6.99
CA ALA A 62 -13.39 -6.75 6.12
C ALA A 62 -11.90 -7.02 6.42
N THR A 63 -11.15 -6.01 6.87
CA THR A 63 -9.73 -6.18 7.20
C THR A 63 -9.50 -7.00 8.46
N GLN A 64 -10.37 -6.89 9.45
CA GLN A 64 -10.32 -7.75 10.65
C GLN A 64 -10.60 -9.22 10.32
N GLU A 65 -11.48 -9.47 9.35
CA GLU A 65 -11.85 -10.83 8.95
C GLU A 65 -10.82 -11.48 8.00
N TYR A 66 -10.24 -10.70 7.07
CA TYR A 66 -9.38 -11.21 6.00
C TYR A 66 -7.90 -10.75 6.08
N GLY A 67 -7.51 -10.05 7.13
CA GLY A 67 -6.13 -9.69 7.49
C GLY A 67 -5.24 -9.27 6.31
N PHE A 68 -4.33 -10.14 5.88
CA PHE A 68 -3.33 -9.90 4.85
C PHE A 68 -3.92 -9.43 3.51
N VAL A 69 -4.95 -10.13 3.00
CA VAL A 69 -5.51 -9.87 1.66
C VAL A 69 -6.23 -8.53 1.60
N SER A 70 -6.91 -8.16 2.68
CA SER A 70 -7.58 -6.86 2.75
C SER A 70 -6.59 -5.71 2.87
N CYS A 71 -5.50 -5.88 3.65
CA CYS A 71 -4.42 -4.90 3.70
C CYS A 71 -3.79 -4.69 2.33
N PHE A 72 -3.48 -5.78 1.62
CA PHE A 72 -2.94 -5.73 0.27
C PHE A 72 -3.87 -4.97 -0.69
N ALA A 73 -5.16 -5.35 -0.69
CA ALA A 73 -6.14 -4.74 -1.58
C ALA A 73 -6.35 -3.23 -1.30
N ILE A 74 -6.37 -2.83 -0.03
CA ILE A 74 -6.52 -1.42 0.36
C ILE A 74 -5.28 -0.61 -0.04
N HIS A 75 -4.07 -1.16 0.07
CA HIS A 75 -2.86 -0.50 -0.42
C HIS A 75 -2.86 -0.32 -1.94
N MET A 76 -3.37 -1.29 -2.68
CA MET A 76 -3.54 -1.20 -4.13
C MET A 76 -4.55 -0.13 -4.57
N LEU A 77 -5.48 0.29 -3.70
CA LEU A 77 -6.41 1.39 -3.99
C LEU A 77 -5.74 2.78 -4.04
N GLY A 78 -4.43 2.87 -3.82
CA GLY A 78 -3.66 4.11 -3.93
C GLY A 78 -3.95 5.14 -2.84
N LEU A 79 -4.48 4.72 -1.70
CA LEU A 79 -4.61 5.58 -0.53
C LEU A 79 -3.22 5.89 0.05
N ASN A 80 -3.10 7.03 0.73
CA ASN A 80 -1.85 7.42 1.36
C ASN A 80 -1.34 6.34 2.32
N MET A 81 -0.17 5.78 2.03
CA MET A 81 0.45 4.70 2.81
C MET A 81 0.61 5.04 4.28
N GLU A 82 0.95 6.29 4.58
CA GLU A 82 1.15 6.79 5.94
C GLU A 82 -0.15 6.74 6.74
N VAL A 83 -1.26 7.20 6.13
CA VAL A 83 -2.59 7.16 6.75
C VAL A 83 -3.03 5.72 6.98
N LEU A 84 -2.82 4.84 6.00
CA LEU A 84 -3.15 3.42 6.12
C LEU A 84 -2.33 2.74 7.22
N GLY A 85 -1.03 3.05 7.32
CA GLY A 85 -0.17 2.53 8.37
C GLY A 85 -0.69 2.89 9.75
N VAL A 86 -1.04 4.17 9.96
CA VAL A 86 -1.61 4.63 11.23
C VAL A 86 -2.94 3.92 11.52
N LEU A 87 -3.84 3.81 10.55
CA LEU A 87 -5.13 3.14 10.71
C LEU A 87 -4.98 1.66 11.05
N PHE A 88 -4.12 0.92 10.36
CA PHE A 88 -3.86 -0.48 10.64
C PHE A 88 -3.16 -0.69 12.00
N GLY A 89 -2.30 0.24 12.39
CA GLY A 89 -1.72 0.28 13.73
C GLY A 89 -2.77 0.45 14.83
N MET A 90 -3.72 1.39 14.66
CA MET A 90 -4.85 1.60 15.57
C MET A 90 -5.72 0.35 15.71
N MET A 91 -5.93 -0.39 14.62
CA MET A 91 -6.68 -1.64 14.60
C MET A 91 -5.93 -2.82 15.25
N ARG A 92 -4.68 -2.63 15.66
CA ARG A 92 -3.81 -3.66 16.24
C ARG A 92 -3.68 -4.91 15.38
N LEU A 93 -3.69 -4.78 14.06
CA LEU A 93 -3.42 -5.88 13.15
C LEU A 93 -2.04 -6.48 13.41
N ASN A 94 -1.84 -7.73 13.00
CA ASN A 94 -0.52 -8.35 13.12
C ASN A 94 0.50 -7.57 12.27
N TYR A 95 1.55 -7.06 12.92
CA TYR A 95 2.60 -6.25 12.29
C TYR A 95 3.22 -6.91 11.07
N TRP A 96 3.55 -8.20 11.17
CA TRP A 96 4.19 -8.93 10.07
C TRP A 96 3.27 -9.10 8.86
N SER A 97 1.98 -9.40 9.10
CA SER A 97 0.98 -9.48 8.03
C SER A 97 0.77 -8.13 7.35
N TYR A 98 0.72 -7.05 8.12
CA TYR A 98 0.63 -5.70 7.61
C TYR A 98 1.86 -5.33 6.78
N LEU A 99 3.07 -5.51 7.33
CA LEU A 99 4.32 -5.15 6.67
C LEU A 99 4.49 -5.93 5.35
N ALA A 100 4.29 -7.25 5.38
CA ALA A 100 4.45 -8.10 4.19
C ALA A 100 3.43 -7.76 3.10
N SER A 101 2.16 -7.57 3.46
CA SER A 101 1.11 -7.22 2.48
C SER A 101 1.33 -5.84 1.86
N SER A 102 1.71 -4.86 2.69
CA SER A 102 1.99 -3.51 2.22
C SER A 102 3.22 -3.47 1.32
N TRP A 103 4.26 -4.18 1.72
CA TRP A 103 5.51 -4.25 0.97
C TRP A 103 5.31 -4.91 -0.39
N LEU A 104 4.57 -6.03 -0.41
CA LEU A 104 4.23 -6.73 -1.66
C LEU A 104 3.37 -5.86 -2.59
N ALA A 105 2.46 -5.06 -2.04
CA ALA A 105 1.62 -4.15 -2.81
C ALA A 105 2.40 -2.98 -3.44
N ILE A 106 3.45 -2.51 -2.75
CA ILE A 106 4.23 -1.33 -3.16
C ILE A 106 5.37 -1.72 -4.12
N MET A 107 5.90 -2.95 -3.99
CA MET A 107 7.07 -3.43 -4.75
C MET A 107 6.96 -3.23 -6.27
N PRO A 108 5.87 -3.60 -6.96
CA PRO A 108 5.79 -3.45 -8.41
C PRO A 108 5.91 -1.99 -8.84
N GLY A 109 5.16 -1.10 -8.17
CA GLY A 109 5.23 0.34 -8.43
C GLY A 109 6.62 0.93 -8.14
N MET A 110 7.25 0.52 -7.02
CA MET A 110 8.59 0.96 -6.67
C MET A 110 9.62 0.55 -7.73
N VAL A 111 9.58 -0.68 -8.22
CA VAL A 111 10.47 -1.16 -9.30
C VAL A 111 10.25 -0.36 -10.57
N CYS A 112 8.99 -0.06 -10.92
CA CYS A 112 8.65 0.75 -12.07
C CYS A 112 9.24 2.18 -11.97
N PHE A 113 9.07 2.85 -10.84
CA PHE A 113 9.61 4.19 -10.60
C PHE A 113 11.14 4.22 -10.51
N CYS A 114 11.77 3.19 -9.93
CA CYS A 114 13.22 3.07 -9.91
C CYS A 114 13.80 2.87 -11.32
N ASN A 115 13.14 2.10 -12.14
CA ASN A 115 13.56 1.89 -13.53
C ASN A 115 13.43 3.17 -14.35
N LEU A 116 12.35 3.92 -14.16
CA LEU A 116 12.12 5.22 -14.79
C LEU A 116 13.21 6.25 -14.40
N GLY A 117 13.62 6.27 -13.13
CA GLY A 117 14.68 7.17 -12.65
C GLY A 117 16.06 6.81 -13.21
N ASN A 118 16.36 5.53 -13.33
CA ASN A 118 17.68 5.05 -13.78
C ASN A 118 17.85 5.08 -15.32
N ASN A 119 16.77 4.80 -16.05
CA ASN A 119 16.73 4.82 -17.53
C ASN A 119 15.43 5.50 -17.97
N PRO A 120 15.44 6.81 -18.21
CA PRO A 120 14.25 7.55 -18.65
C PRO A 120 13.87 7.28 -20.11
N ASP A 121 14.16 6.10 -20.60
CA ASP A 121 13.90 5.70 -21.99
C ASP A 121 12.51 5.03 -22.06
N PHE A 122 11.49 5.82 -22.42
CA PHE A 122 10.12 5.34 -22.61
C PHE A 122 9.96 4.30 -23.76
N ARG A 123 11.03 4.04 -24.51
CA ARG A 123 11.08 2.98 -25.54
C ARG A 123 11.42 1.61 -24.98
N ASN A 124 11.85 1.53 -23.71
CA ASN A 124 12.22 0.25 -23.11
C ASN A 124 10.96 -0.62 -22.90
N PRO A 125 10.85 -1.79 -23.54
CA PRO A 125 9.68 -2.68 -23.39
C PRO A 125 9.50 -3.19 -21.95
N VAL A 126 10.57 -3.25 -21.16
CA VAL A 126 10.53 -3.66 -19.75
C VAL A 126 9.74 -2.66 -18.91
N PHE A 127 9.87 -1.36 -19.18
CA PHE A 127 9.09 -0.33 -18.51
C PHE A 127 7.58 -0.52 -18.72
N TRP A 128 7.17 -0.72 -19.98
CA TRP A 128 5.76 -0.95 -20.31
C TRP A 128 5.22 -2.27 -19.74
N ALA A 129 6.04 -3.33 -19.75
CA ALA A 129 5.66 -4.61 -19.14
C ALA A 129 5.42 -4.49 -17.63
N LEU A 130 6.28 -3.78 -16.91
CA LEU A 130 6.11 -3.52 -15.48
C LEU A 130 4.88 -2.66 -15.19
N LEU A 131 4.65 -1.63 -16.00
CA LEU A 131 3.49 -0.73 -15.84
C LEU A 131 2.17 -1.46 -16.12
N ILE A 132 2.14 -2.33 -17.12
CA ILE A 132 0.97 -3.19 -17.41
C ILE A 132 0.75 -4.20 -16.26
N ALA A 133 1.83 -4.82 -15.77
CA ALA A 133 1.73 -5.77 -14.64
C ALA A 133 1.18 -5.09 -13.38
N ASP A 134 1.65 -3.89 -13.05
CA ASP A 134 1.15 -3.09 -11.92
C ASP A 134 -0.33 -2.72 -12.12
N GLY A 135 -0.71 -2.27 -13.31
CA GLY A 135 -2.09 -1.99 -13.66
C GLY A 135 -3.02 -3.21 -13.56
N LEU A 136 -2.56 -4.38 -13.98
CA LEU A 136 -3.32 -5.64 -13.84
C LEU A 136 -3.47 -6.05 -12.38
N LEU A 137 -2.45 -5.86 -11.55
CA LEU A 137 -2.52 -6.12 -10.10
C LEU A 137 -3.54 -5.18 -9.43
N ILE A 138 -3.54 -3.89 -9.80
CA ILE A 138 -4.52 -2.92 -9.29
C ILE A 138 -5.94 -3.31 -9.71
N LEU A 139 -6.16 -3.66 -10.98
CA LEU A 139 -7.47 -4.11 -11.47
C LEU A 139 -7.94 -5.39 -10.80
N GLY A 140 -7.03 -6.36 -10.60
CA GLY A 140 -7.32 -7.60 -9.87
C GLY A 140 -7.71 -7.34 -8.40
N ALA A 141 -6.99 -6.44 -7.73
CA ALA A 141 -7.31 -6.03 -6.37
C ALA A 141 -8.65 -5.30 -6.28
N LEU A 142 -8.96 -4.42 -7.23
CA LEU A 142 -10.26 -3.74 -7.33
C LEU A 142 -11.41 -4.71 -7.57
N TRP A 143 -11.21 -5.67 -8.48
CA TRP A 143 -12.22 -6.71 -8.75
C TRP A 143 -12.47 -7.58 -7.53
N TYR A 144 -11.40 -8.02 -6.87
CA TYR A 144 -11.48 -8.83 -5.66
C TYR A 144 -12.21 -8.11 -4.52
N THR A 145 -11.88 -6.84 -4.27
CA THR A 145 -12.53 -6.05 -3.23
C THR A 145 -14.01 -5.82 -3.54
N ARG A 146 -14.37 -5.52 -4.78
CA ARG A 146 -15.77 -5.37 -5.19
C ARG A 146 -16.54 -6.67 -5.05
N HIS A 147 -15.95 -7.79 -5.44
CA HIS A 147 -16.62 -9.10 -5.35
C HIS A 147 -16.86 -9.52 -3.89
N LYS A 148 -15.87 -9.39 -3.03
CA LYS A 148 -15.99 -9.73 -1.60
C LYS A 148 -16.91 -8.79 -0.83
N LEU A 149 -16.81 -7.48 -1.06
CA LEU A 149 -17.69 -6.50 -0.41
C LEU A 149 -19.15 -6.62 -0.90
N GLY A 150 -19.36 -7.05 -2.15
CA GLY A 150 -20.70 -7.34 -2.67
C GLY A 150 -21.36 -8.54 -2.00
N GLN A 151 -20.60 -9.55 -1.57
CA GLN A 151 -21.11 -10.72 -0.86
C GLN A 151 -21.44 -10.43 0.62
N SER A 152 -20.66 -9.59 1.28
CA SER A 152 -20.93 -9.18 2.67
C SER A 152 -22.23 -8.36 2.80
N SER A 153 -22.61 -7.61 1.76
CA SER A 153 -23.86 -6.81 1.75
C SER A 153 -25.13 -7.66 1.55
N LYS A 154 -25.02 -8.93 1.17
CA LYS A 154 -26.18 -9.85 1.00
C LYS A 154 -26.42 -10.72 2.24
N ARG A 155 -25.56 -10.63 3.26
CA ARG A 155 -25.70 -11.42 4.51
C ARG A 155 -26.23 -10.61 5.71
N THR A 156 -26.52 -9.33 5.54
CA THR A 156 -27.26 -8.48 6.47
C THR A 156 -28.61 -8.13 5.89
#